data_82185b67c90bf1e4c97a09eeb26e0512
#
_entry.id   82185b67c90bf1e4c97a09eeb26e0512
#
_cell.length_a   1.000
_cell.length_b   1.000
_cell.length_c   1.000
_cell.angle_alpha   90.00
_cell.angle_beta   90.00
_cell.angle_gamma   90.00
#
_symmetry.space_group_name_H-M   'P 1'
#
loop_
_entity.id
_entity.type
_entity.pdbx_description
1 polymer ?
#
loop_
_entity_poly.entity_id
_entity_poly.type
_entity_poly.pdbx_seq_one_letter_code
_entity_poly.pdbx_strand_id
1 'polypeptide(L)'
;MTTDTAGAVFPCRSVLSDGSVFRVVPVETGVRAIRAWAEYPWPMSPAQALALRDRLGWTSSPTKEWMFTTDHDLEEKDASFTIIKREQTVASFNLILTSRVPKEVMDEAVPITGRAFDAYVEALTAIYGQGKRSKRKQHTTKVIQGRVWGFRGSVC
;
A
#
# COMPACT_ATOMS: atom_id res chain seq x y z
N MET A 1 9.03 19.57 -14.87
CA MET A 1 8.56 19.25 -14.77
C MET A 1 7.66 18.81 -15.01
N THR A 2 7.80 18.71 -15.07
CA THR A 2 7.10 18.30 -15.05
C THR A 2 6.29 17.65 -15.29
N THR A 3 6.34 17.42 -15.24
CA THR A 3 5.67 16.88 -15.27
C THR A 3 4.79 16.37 -15.22
N ASP A 4 4.89 16.24 -14.89
CA ASP A 4 4.10 15.69 -14.67
C ASP A 4 2.98 15.56 -14.52
N THR A 5 3.42 15.79 -14.46
CA THR A 5 2.20 16.20 -14.22
C THR A 5 1.06 15.50 -14.85
N ALA A 6 1.22 14.89 -15.89
CA ALA A 6 0.19 14.11 -16.46
C ALA A 6 -0.39 13.16 -15.44
N GLY A 7 0.41 12.65 -14.60
CA GLY A 7 -0.09 11.72 -13.60
C GLY A 7 -0.51 12.38 -12.31
N ALA A 8 -0.43 13.69 -12.25
CA ALA A 8 -0.71 14.38 -11.01
C ALA A 8 -2.21 14.55 -10.83
N VAL A 9 -2.88 13.46 -10.59
CA VAL A 9 -4.34 13.44 -10.56
C VAL A 9 -4.89 13.51 -9.15
N PHE A 10 -4.02 13.64 -8.15
CA PHE A 10 -4.47 13.79 -6.78
C PHE A 10 -3.42 14.55 -5.97
N PRO A 11 -3.87 15.28 -4.94
CA PRO A 11 -2.92 15.94 -4.04
C PRO A 11 -2.36 14.92 -3.04
N CYS A 12 -1.07 15.03 -2.78
CA CYS A 12 -0.44 14.13 -1.81
C CYS A 12 -0.63 14.63 -0.38
N ARG A 13 -1.09 15.86 -0.22
CA ARG A 13 -1.36 16.43 1.08
C ARG A 13 -2.55 17.36 0.96
N SER A 14 -3.55 17.14 1.80
CA SER A 14 -4.77 17.96 1.80
C SER A 14 -5.14 18.31 3.23
N VAL A 15 -5.49 19.57 3.44
CA VAL A 15 -6.01 20.02 4.73
C VAL A 15 -7.52 19.94 4.66
N LEU A 16 -8.11 19.18 5.57
CA LEU A 16 -9.55 18.96 5.58
C LEU A 16 -10.25 20.03 6.41
N SER A 17 -11.56 20.02 6.37
CA SER A 17 -12.34 21.11 6.98
C SER A 17 -12.16 21.23 8.48
N ASP A 18 -11.77 20.14 9.16
CA ASP A 18 -11.52 20.16 10.60
C ASP A 18 -10.07 20.51 10.94
N GLY A 19 -9.24 20.82 9.94
CA GLY A 19 -7.84 21.12 10.14
C GLY A 19 -6.93 19.93 10.09
N SER A 20 -7.47 18.72 10.05
CA SER A 20 -6.63 17.53 9.93
C SER A 20 -6.00 17.45 8.54
N VAL A 21 -4.91 16.72 8.43
CA VAL A 21 -4.17 16.61 7.18
C VAL A 21 -4.31 15.19 6.65
N PHE A 22 -4.78 15.07 5.42
CA PHE A 22 -4.86 13.80 4.73
C PHE A 22 -3.67 13.67 3.80
N ARG A 23 -2.91 12.60 3.94
CA ARG A 23 -1.72 12.34 3.14
C ARG A 23 -1.91 11.10 2.31
N VAL A 24 -1.41 11.16 1.08
CA VAL A 24 -1.40 10.02 0.17
C VAL A 24 0.02 9.87 -0.35
N VAL A 25 0.53 8.66 -0.32
CA VAL A 25 1.88 8.39 -0.80
C VAL A 25 1.93 8.66 -2.31
N PRO A 26 2.91 9.43 -2.80
CA PRO A 26 3.03 9.67 -4.24
C PRO A 26 3.19 8.35 -5.00
N VAL A 27 2.63 8.30 -6.20
CA VAL A 27 2.62 7.06 -6.98
C VAL A 27 4.03 6.51 -7.16
N GLU A 28 5.00 7.36 -7.52
CA GLU A 28 6.37 6.89 -7.71
C GLU A 28 6.90 6.20 -6.45
N THR A 29 6.68 6.81 -5.31
CA THR A 29 7.18 6.27 -4.05
C THR A 29 6.49 4.96 -3.69
N GLY A 30 5.16 4.95 -3.81
CA GLY A 30 4.39 3.75 -3.48
C GLY A 30 4.66 2.60 -4.42
N VAL A 31 4.78 2.88 -5.71
CA VAL A 31 5.07 1.85 -6.69
C VAL A 31 6.47 1.27 -6.47
N ARG A 32 7.43 2.11 -6.11
CA ARG A 32 8.77 1.60 -5.81
C ARG A 32 8.73 0.61 -4.66
N ALA A 33 7.98 0.93 -3.61
CA ALA A 33 7.83 0.02 -2.46
C ALA A 33 7.09 -1.25 -2.87
N ILE A 34 6.02 -1.13 -3.63
CA ILE A 34 5.27 -2.29 -4.09
C ILE A 34 6.17 -3.22 -4.90
N ARG A 35 6.95 -2.66 -5.81
CA ARG A 35 7.84 -3.45 -6.65
C ARG A 35 8.91 -4.17 -5.83
N ALA A 36 9.44 -3.51 -4.81
CA ALA A 36 10.46 -4.12 -3.98
C ALA A 36 9.96 -5.42 -3.36
N TRP A 37 8.71 -5.44 -2.92
CA TRP A 37 8.13 -6.63 -2.31
C TRP A 37 7.57 -7.59 -3.33
N ALA A 38 6.91 -7.10 -4.36
CA ALA A 38 6.29 -7.97 -5.36
C ALA A 38 7.33 -8.68 -6.21
N GLU A 39 8.45 -8.03 -6.50
CA GLU A 39 9.47 -8.59 -7.39
C GLU A 39 10.55 -9.36 -6.62
N TYR A 40 10.50 -9.37 -5.30
CA TYR A 40 11.35 -10.23 -4.52
C TYR A 40 10.97 -11.70 -4.79
N PRO A 41 11.94 -12.61 -4.82
CA PRO A 41 11.60 -14.02 -5.08
C PRO A 41 10.69 -14.58 -3.99
N TRP A 42 9.55 -15.09 -4.40
CA TRP A 42 8.61 -15.76 -3.52
C TRP A 42 8.71 -17.27 -3.77
N PRO A 43 8.49 -18.12 -2.76
CA PRO A 43 8.05 -17.79 -1.41
C PRO A 43 9.16 -17.14 -0.58
N MET A 44 8.74 -16.29 0.33
CA MET A 44 9.65 -15.52 1.17
C MET A 44 9.54 -15.99 2.60
N SER A 45 10.69 -16.19 3.26
CA SER A 45 10.68 -16.52 4.69
C SER A 45 10.54 -15.25 5.52
N PRO A 46 10.12 -15.37 6.79
CA PRO A 46 10.08 -14.19 7.65
C PRO A 46 11.44 -13.51 7.78
N ALA A 47 12.52 -14.27 7.82
CA ALA A 47 13.86 -13.68 7.90
C ALA A 47 14.18 -12.86 6.65
N GLN A 48 13.76 -13.35 5.48
CA GLN A 48 13.96 -12.60 4.25
C GLN A 48 13.12 -11.32 4.22
N ALA A 49 11.91 -11.38 4.77
CA ALA A 49 11.07 -10.19 4.86
C ALA A 49 11.70 -9.14 5.77
N LEU A 50 12.25 -9.57 6.90
CA LEU A 50 12.91 -8.63 7.81
C LEU A 50 14.18 -8.03 7.18
N ALA A 51 14.92 -8.84 6.42
CA ALA A 51 16.10 -8.34 5.72
C ALA A 51 15.72 -7.32 4.64
N LEU A 52 14.63 -7.57 3.93
CA LEU A 52 14.16 -6.63 2.93
C LEU A 52 13.70 -5.33 3.57
N ARG A 53 12.97 -5.42 4.69
CA ARG A 53 12.60 -4.24 5.46
C ARG A 53 13.83 -3.40 5.79
N ASP A 54 14.87 -4.04 6.31
CA ASP A 54 16.07 -3.32 6.71
C ASP A 54 16.77 -2.69 5.51
N ARG A 55 16.79 -3.38 4.39
CA ARG A 55 17.41 -2.86 3.18
C ARG A 55 16.68 -1.65 2.64
N LEU A 56 15.36 -1.59 2.84
CA LEU A 56 14.56 -0.44 2.44
C LEU A 56 14.66 0.72 3.43
N GLY A 57 15.32 0.51 4.56
CA GLY A 57 15.45 1.55 5.58
C GLY A 57 14.22 1.72 6.44
N TRP A 58 13.33 0.74 6.42
CA TRP A 58 12.10 0.80 7.22
C TRP A 58 12.37 0.28 8.62
N THR A 59 11.61 0.77 9.59
CA THR A 59 11.83 0.50 11.00
C THR A 59 10.79 -0.45 11.54
N SER A 60 11.20 -1.45 12.32
CA SER A 60 10.23 -2.35 12.92
C SER A 60 9.49 -1.68 14.08
N SER A 61 8.27 -2.14 14.30
CA SER A 61 7.52 -1.73 15.47
C SER A 61 8.23 -2.22 16.73
N PRO A 62 8.24 -1.43 17.81
CA PRO A 62 8.88 -1.86 19.05
C PRO A 62 8.22 -3.08 19.69
N THR A 63 6.98 -3.37 19.34
CA THR A 63 6.26 -4.48 19.95
C THR A 63 6.03 -5.66 19.03
N LYS A 64 6.06 -5.44 17.72
CA LYS A 64 5.74 -6.50 16.76
C LYS A 64 6.66 -6.40 15.56
N GLU A 65 7.54 -7.37 15.40
CA GLU A 65 8.54 -7.30 14.34
C GLU A 65 7.95 -7.46 12.94
N TRP A 66 6.72 -7.95 12.81
CA TRP A 66 6.08 -8.07 11.50
C TRP A 66 5.35 -6.79 11.08
N MET A 67 5.40 -5.76 11.90
CA MET A 67 4.84 -4.45 11.58
C MET A 67 5.96 -3.45 11.42
N PHE A 68 5.88 -2.61 10.41
CA PHE A 68 6.94 -1.68 10.06
C PHE A 68 6.43 -0.27 9.94
N THR A 69 7.33 0.67 10.15
CA THR A 69 7.11 2.07 9.79
C THR A 69 7.97 2.33 8.56
N THR A 70 7.34 2.73 7.47
CA THR A 70 8.07 3.09 6.25
C THR A 70 8.56 4.53 6.37
N ASP A 71 9.27 4.98 5.33
CA ASP A 71 9.68 6.36 5.25
C ASP A 71 8.70 7.21 4.44
N HIS A 72 7.46 6.76 4.33
CA HIS A 72 6.44 7.46 3.54
C HIS A 72 5.68 8.52 4.32
N ASP A 73 6.00 8.65 5.61
CA ASP A 73 5.49 9.73 6.45
C ASP A 73 3.97 9.74 6.61
N LEU A 74 3.39 8.56 6.75
CA LEU A 74 1.95 8.44 6.95
C LEU A 74 1.60 8.25 8.42
N GLU A 75 2.07 7.16 9.00
CA GLU A 75 1.78 6.83 10.38
C GLU A 75 2.75 5.75 10.86
N GLU A 76 2.67 5.46 12.12
CA GLU A 76 3.67 4.63 12.78
C GLU A 76 3.75 3.21 12.23
N LYS A 77 2.63 2.60 11.87
CA LYS A 77 2.63 1.21 11.40
C LYS A 77 1.92 1.13 10.08
N ASP A 78 2.59 1.54 9.03
CA ASP A 78 1.97 1.61 7.71
C ASP A 78 2.35 0.45 6.80
N ALA A 79 3.05 -0.55 7.31
CA ALA A 79 3.36 -1.75 6.55
C ALA A 79 3.40 -2.94 7.48
N SER A 80 3.04 -4.11 6.96
CA SER A 80 3.07 -5.34 7.77
C SER A 80 3.06 -6.55 6.85
N PHE A 81 3.45 -7.71 7.40
CA PHE A 81 3.27 -8.98 6.70
C PHE A 81 2.62 -9.99 7.63
N THR A 82 2.01 -11.00 7.02
CA THR A 82 1.46 -12.13 7.76
C THR A 82 2.23 -13.37 7.34
N ILE A 83 2.22 -14.39 8.19
CA ILE A 83 2.96 -15.61 7.92
C ILE A 83 2.04 -16.82 7.98
N ILE A 84 2.44 -17.86 7.26
CA ILE A 84 1.85 -19.19 7.40
C ILE A 84 2.78 -19.93 8.36
N LYS A 85 2.33 -20.09 9.59
CA LYS A 85 3.18 -20.63 10.65
C LYS A 85 3.73 -22.00 10.32
N ARG A 86 2.87 -22.85 9.79
CA ARG A 86 3.26 -24.22 9.50
C ARG A 86 4.39 -24.30 8.50
N GLU A 87 4.40 -23.39 7.55
CA GLU A 87 5.40 -23.40 6.48
C GLU A 87 6.54 -22.42 6.71
N GLN A 88 6.39 -21.56 7.71
CA GLN A 88 7.38 -20.51 7.99
C GLN A 88 7.63 -19.66 6.76
N THR A 89 6.54 -19.29 6.06
CA THR A 89 6.60 -18.41 4.90
C THR A 89 5.69 -17.22 5.09
N VAL A 90 6.02 -16.16 4.39
CA VAL A 90 5.18 -14.96 4.37
C VAL A 90 3.96 -15.25 3.51
N ALA A 91 2.77 -15.04 4.07
CA ALA A 91 1.52 -15.26 3.35
C ALA A 91 1.13 -14.06 2.53
N SER A 92 1.34 -12.86 3.08
CA SER A 92 0.97 -11.64 2.40
C SER A 92 1.75 -10.47 2.96
N PHE A 93 1.86 -9.43 2.16
CA PHE A 93 2.44 -8.16 2.59
C PHE A 93 1.41 -7.07 2.38
N ASN A 94 1.29 -6.18 3.35
CA ASN A 94 0.31 -5.09 3.34
C ASN A 94 1.03 -3.76 3.45
N LEU A 95 0.65 -2.83 2.61
CA LEU A 95 1.22 -1.50 2.60
C LEU A 95 0.09 -0.50 2.57
N ILE A 96 0.10 0.42 3.53
CA ILE A 96 -0.90 1.47 3.58
C ILE A 96 -0.38 2.67 2.80
N LEU A 97 -1.20 3.21 1.95
CA LEU A 97 -0.79 4.30 1.06
C LEU A 97 -1.48 5.63 1.37
N THR A 98 -2.38 5.64 2.35
CA THR A 98 -3.04 6.86 2.78
C THR A 98 -3.03 6.96 4.29
N SER A 99 -2.98 8.19 4.80
CA SER A 99 -3.06 8.39 6.24
C SER A 99 -4.49 8.24 6.72
N ARG A 100 -4.65 8.15 8.03
CA ARG A 100 -5.98 8.10 8.64
C ARG A 100 -6.56 9.49 8.76
N VAL A 101 -7.87 9.58 8.77
CA VAL A 101 -8.56 10.83 8.99
C VAL A 101 -9.69 10.58 9.99
N PRO A 102 -10.09 11.61 10.74
CA PRO A 102 -11.23 11.47 11.62
C PRO A 102 -12.48 11.10 10.86
N LYS A 103 -13.35 10.33 11.50
CA LYS A 103 -14.55 9.84 10.87
C LYS A 103 -15.42 10.97 10.33
N GLU A 104 -15.42 12.10 11.03
CA GLU A 104 -16.27 13.24 10.70
C GLU A 104 -15.94 13.87 9.36
N VAL A 105 -14.69 13.72 8.90
CA VAL A 105 -14.26 14.31 7.63
C VAL A 105 -13.87 13.26 6.61
N MET A 106 -14.19 12.00 6.88
CA MET A 106 -13.84 10.92 5.98
C MET A 106 -14.40 11.13 4.57
N ASP A 107 -15.60 11.70 4.48
CA ASP A 107 -16.21 11.95 3.18
C ASP A 107 -15.37 12.88 2.31
N GLU A 108 -14.59 13.75 2.93
CA GLU A 108 -13.74 14.66 2.17
C GLU A 108 -12.53 13.94 1.59
N ALA A 109 -12.12 12.84 2.20
CA ALA A 109 -10.97 12.05 1.73
C ALA A 109 -11.36 11.07 0.63
N VAL A 110 -12.63 10.70 0.52
CA VAL A 110 -13.06 9.67 -0.42
C VAL A 110 -12.74 10.00 -1.87
N PRO A 111 -13.04 11.22 -2.38
CA PRO A 111 -12.71 11.52 -3.77
C PRO A 111 -11.22 11.49 -4.04
N ILE A 112 -10.42 11.93 -3.06
CA ILE A 112 -8.97 11.92 -3.20
C ILE A 112 -8.47 10.48 -3.25
N THR A 113 -8.99 9.64 -2.37
CA THR A 113 -8.63 8.23 -2.33
C THR A 113 -8.98 7.52 -3.65
N GLY A 114 -10.14 7.86 -4.21
CA GLY A 114 -10.56 7.28 -5.48
C GLY A 114 -9.62 7.65 -6.62
N ARG A 115 -9.20 8.91 -6.68
CA ARG A 115 -8.26 9.34 -7.71
C ARG A 115 -6.89 8.70 -7.51
N ALA A 116 -6.47 8.56 -6.25
CA ALA A 116 -5.21 7.90 -5.95
C ALA A 116 -5.26 6.44 -6.36
N PHE A 117 -6.36 5.75 -6.06
CA PHE A 117 -6.54 4.37 -6.47
C PHE A 117 -6.40 4.22 -7.98
N ASP A 118 -7.08 5.08 -8.74
CA ASP A 118 -7.01 5.03 -10.19
C ASP A 118 -5.58 5.26 -10.70
N ALA A 119 -4.87 6.20 -10.08
CA ALA A 119 -3.49 6.49 -10.49
C ALA A 119 -2.57 5.30 -10.22
N TYR A 120 -2.73 4.65 -9.06
CA TYR A 120 -1.94 3.46 -8.75
C TYR A 120 -2.27 2.31 -9.67
N VAL A 121 -3.55 2.10 -9.98
CA VAL A 121 -3.94 1.06 -10.92
C VAL A 121 -3.32 1.31 -12.29
N GLU A 122 -3.35 2.55 -12.75
CA GLU A 122 -2.75 2.88 -14.04
C GLU A 122 -1.26 2.60 -14.05
N ALA A 123 -0.57 3.00 -13.00
CA ALA A 123 0.88 2.79 -12.91
C ALA A 123 1.23 1.30 -12.86
N LEU A 124 0.50 0.53 -12.06
CA LEU A 124 0.77 -0.90 -11.95
C LEU A 124 0.39 -1.65 -13.22
N THR A 125 -0.64 -1.19 -13.91
CA THR A 125 -1.02 -1.76 -15.19
C THR A 125 0.09 -1.58 -16.23
N ALA A 126 0.73 -0.43 -16.21
CA ALA A 126 1.84 -0.17 -17.13
C ALA A 126 3.03 -1.08 -16.87
N ILE A 127 3.21 -1.52 -15.62
CA ILE A 127 4.35 -2.37 -15.24
C ILE A 127 4.02 -3.86 -15.38
N TYR A 128 2.84 -4.26 -14.90
CA TYR A 128 2.51 -5.68 -14.74
C TYR A 128 1.37 -6.15 -15.64
N GLY A 129 0.85 -5.28 -16.49
CA GLY A 129 -0.31 -5.61 -17.28
C GLY A 129 -1.59 -5.41 -16.50
N GLN A 130 -2.71 -5.65 -17.14
CA GLN A 130 -4.01 -5.37 -16.55
C GLN A 130 -4.30 -6.32 -15.39
N GLY A 131 -4.59 -5.74 -14.24
CA GLY A 131 -4.96 -6.52 -13.07
C GLY A 131 -6.39 -7.00 -13.17
N LYS A 132 -6.68 -8.08 -12.43
CA LYS A 132 -8.01 -8.64 -12.39
C LYS A 132 -8.87 -7.81 -11.43
N ARG A 133 -10.03 -7.37 -11.92
CA ARG A 133 -10.95 -6.61 -11.06
C ARG A 133 -11.51 -7.52 -9.98
N SER A 134 -11.54 -7.04 -8.76
CA SER A 134 -12.11 -7.78 -7.65
C SER A 134 -13.08 -6.90 -6.89
N LYS A 135 -14.05 -7.54 -6.25
CA LYS A 135 -14.98 -6.88 -5.35
C LYS A 135 -15.07 -7.72 -4.09
N ARG A 136 -15.10 -7.05 -2.97
CA ARG A 136 -15.20 -7.75 -1.71
C ARG A 136 -16.19 -7.03 -0.81
N LYS A 137 -17.06 -7.81 -0.21
CA LYS A 137 -18.06 -7.30 0.71
C LYS A 137 -17.48 -7.33 2.11
N GLN A 138 -17.50 -6.20 2.78
CA GLN A 138 -17.10 -6.17 4.18
C GLN A 138 -18.26 -6.61 5.05
N HIS A 139 -17.96 -6.98 6.27
CA HIS A 139 -18.99 -7.43 7.20
C HIS A 139 -20.02 -6.33 7.52
N THR A 140 -19.76 -5.11 7.12
CA THR A 140 -20.70 -4.01 7.28
C THR A 140 -21.49 -3.75 6.02
N THR A 141 -21.55 -4.69 5.10
CA THR A 141 -22.27 -4.62 3.83
C THR A 141 -21.65 -3.68 2.79
N LYS A 142 -20.55 -3.03 3.09
CA LYS A 142 -19.85 -2.23 2.11
C LYS A 142 -19.16 -3.11 1.09
N VAL A 143 -19.18 -2.68 -0.17
CA VAL A 143 -18.49 -3.39 -1.25
C VAL A 143 -17.21 -2.62 -1.57
N ILE A 144 -16.09 -3.32 -1.52
CA ILE A 144 -14.79 -2.75 -1.86
C ILE A 144 -14.38 -3.28 -3.22
N GLN A 145 -14.01 -2.36 -4.10
CA GLN A 145 -13.46 -2.74 -5.40
C GLN A 145 -11.95 -2.71 -5.34
N GLY A 146 -11.33 -3.61 -6.08
CA GLY A 146 -9.89 -3.68 -6.11
C GLY A 146 -9.38 -4.29 -7.40
N ARG A 147 -8.08 -4.40 -7.47
CA ARG A 147 -7.38 -5.06 -8.57
C ARG A 147 -6.41 -6.07 -7.99
N VAL A 148 -6.27 -7.17 -8.68
CA VAL A 148 -5.39 -8.24 -8.23
C VAL A 148 -4.44 -8.59 -9.36
N TRP A 149 -3.14 -8.64 -9.03
CA TRP A 149 -2.12 -9.10 -9.94
C TRP A 149 -1.47 -10.34 -9.35
N GLY A 150 -1.27 -11.36 -10.18
CA GLY A 150 -0.56 -12.55 -9.75
C GLY A 150 0.92 -12.41 -10.09
N PHE A 151 1.75 -12.89 -9.17
CA PHE A 151 3.19 -12.86 -9.38
C PHE A 151 3.73 -14.27 -9.31
N ARG A 152 4.68 -14.55 -10.23
CA ARG A 152 5.30 -15.85 -10.25
C ARG A 152 6.04 -16.06 -8.94
N GLY A 153 5.85 -17.22 -8.34
CA GLY A 153 6.48 -17.53 -7.07
C GLY A 153 5.67 -17.12 -5.86
N SER A 154 4.68 -16.25 -6.04
CA SER A 154 3.76 -15.89 -4.96
C SER A 154 2.47 -16.68 -5.07
N VAL A 155 2.40 -17.56 -6.01
CA VAL A 155 1.23 -18.38 -6.23
C VAL A 155 1.25 -19.54 -5.25
N CYS A 156 0.16 -19.82 -4.70
CA CYS A 156 0.10 -20.97 -3.82
C CYS A 156 -1.23 -21.61 -3.91
#